data_6d96505e984c8b67e1b8a0c1a0aab552
#
_entry.id   6d96505e984c8b67e1b8a0c1a0aab552
#
_cell.length_a   1.000
_cell.length_b   1.000
_cell.length_c   1.000
_cell.angle_alpha   90.00
_cell.angle_beta   90.00
_cell.angle_gamma   90.00
#
_symmetry.space_group_name_H-M   'P 1'
#
loop_
_entity.id
_entity.type
_entity.pdbx_description
1 polymer ?
#
loop_
_entity_poly.entity_id
_entity_poly.type
_entity_poly.pdbx_seq_one_letter_code
_entity_poly.pdbx_strand_id
1 'polypeptide(L)'
;MECDDASLPKAASDEKGAFRNALFFLLFAVSLTLPNLVYSGTSFFQTLHLMKWCFALVPVGLLALCAGGQTLLDGERGPLRLDVMGLYWLFFLVFVTLQPLWVPLRSVPGWQREWFFFAGCVVFYLAAFSFFKENWLRPILWMAALNATINGIFAELQVRGMVAPLRGLKLVMQTPGHYIGNTGQQNMFALWLAMALFSSLFLFVCYGGLFAKNFRNKLMIAGNLSFYMIMSWCLIRSTSRSGILAFWVGTLAMALMIFFTSRDRAQLKRAALGIALFFAVLAVFILADTGRGFDFLLKTRDMIKNIADIAARREIWQTSQQVGAFRPLTGVGLGQFKWHYLQGQHVAMTLDPTMKWQFTYWAHNEILQWFCEFGLGGVASLLLAGLVWLAALCRCVRRHRGRRLPMEFLWGSSFLFLVWFDALWTRPFHRIENSLWAALAFALCSRHLFRDEEGVSAPKKLPSLFYRLTGAFMLAAAVGGFWFGIDGIRADLLLRRAESFTDDVEEKARLMNIARHSPMVRDLAEHELAMLRLRLGEKLGDREIIADGLNQLIACFVQQPTAEDFATLMDYARRSNIASLLEFLEPYAPPSPPPAAGAAG
;
A
#
# COMPACT_ATOMS: atom_id res chain seq x y z
N MET A 1 32.39 5.04 56.05
CA MET A 1 32.53 4.00 55.04
C MET A 1 31.58 4.36 53.92
N GLU A 2 32.07 5.26 53.06
CA GLU A 2 31.37 5.70 51.85
C GLU A 2 31.54 4.59 50.81
N CYS A 3 30.41 4.03 50.37
CA CYS A 3 30.42 3.15 49.18
C CYS A 3 30.55 4.01 47.94
N ASP A 4 31.71 3.93 47.28
CA ASP A 4 31.94 4.42 45.96
C ASP A 4 30.92 3.80 44.96
N ASP A 5 30.00 4.64 44.50
CA ASP A 5 29.15 4.34 43.38
C ASP A 5 30.04 4.25 42.14
N ALA A 6 30.40 3.03 41.74
CA ALA A 6 31.21 2.74 40.57
C ALA A 6 30.44 3.18 39.32
N SER A 7 30.68 4.40 38.91
CA SER A 7 30.24 4.92 37.61
C SER A 7 30.76 4.01 36.50
N LEU A 8 29.86 3.27 35.87
CA LEU A 8 30.15 2.53 34.62
C LEU A 8 30.83 3.49 33.64
N PRO A 9 31.90 3.09 32.97
CA PRO A 9 32.69 3.96 32.13
C PRO A 9 31.85 4.55 31.01
N LYS A 10 31.88 5.86 30.81
CA LYS A 10 31.16 6.62 29.75
C LYS A 10 31.26 5.96 28.36
N ALA A 11 32.37 5.29 28.05
CA ALA A 11 32.59 4.60 26.81
C ALA A 11 31.56 3.47 26.55
N ALA A 12 31.21 2.67 27.58
CA ALA A 12 30.25 1.57 27.43
C ALA A 12 28.80 2.08 27.25
N SER A 13 28.46 3.26 27.76
CA SER A 13 27.15 3.90 27.54
C SER A 13 27.03 4.46 26.13
N ASP A 14 28.12 4.97 25.55
CA ASP A 14 28.15 5.51 24.19
C ASP A 14 28.09 4.40 23.14
N GLU A 15 28.75 3.27 23.38
CA GLU A 15 28.70 2.10 22.48
C GLU A 15 27.29 1.48 22.45
N LYS A 16 26.64 1.31 23.58
CA LYS A 16 25.24 0.82 23.66
C LYS A 16 24.29 1.74 22.91
N GLY A 17 24.47 3.06 23.03
CA GLY A 17 23.69 4.06 22.31
C GLY A 17 23.90 4.00 20.80
N ALA A 18 25.15 3.80 20.36
CA ALA A 18 25.49 3.67 18.94
C ALA A 18 24.89 2.39 18.32
N PHE A 19 25.01 1.24 18.98
CA PHE A 19 24.42 -0.02 18.53
C PHE A 19 22.91 0.07 18.40
N ARG A 20 22.23 0.60 19.42
CA ARG A 20 20.79 0.81 19.38
C ARG A 20 20.36 1.68 18.20
N ASN A 21 21.04 2.78 17.95
CA ASN A 21 20.74 3.66 16.83
C ASN A 21 20.94 2.97 15.48
N ALA A 22 22.00 2.18 15.34
CA ALA A 22 22.26 1.39 14.12
C ALA A 22 21.17 0.34 13.89
N LEU A 23 20.72 -0.34 14.95
CA LEU A 23 19.63 -1.31 14.87
C LEU A 23 18.31 -0.66 14.41
N PHE A 24 17.90 0.46 15.03
CA PHE A 24 16.69 1.19 14.60
C PHE A 24 16.80 1.66 13.15
N PHE A 25 17.94 2.23 12.74
CA PHE A 25 18.16 2.63 11.37
C PHE A 25 18.02 1.45 10.40
N LEU A 26 18.64 0.32 10.70
CA LEU A 26 18.56 -0.89 9.89
C LEU A 26 17.11 -1.39 9.75
N LEU A 27 16.37 -1.43 10.86
CA LEU A 27 14.98 -1.89 10.86
C LEU A 27 14.08 -0.96 10.04
N PHE A 28 14.25 0.37 10.14
CA PHE A 28 13.53 1.32 9.28
C PHE A 28 13.91 1.12 7.80
N ALA A 29 15.20 1.00 7.49
CA ALA A 29 15.68 0.83 6.15
C ALA A 29 15.13 -0.46 5.50
N VAL A 30 15.17 -1.57 6.23
CA VAL A 30 14.66 -2.87 5.76
C VAL A 30 13.14 -2.83 5.59
N SER A 31 12.40 -2.27 6.55
CA SER A 31 10.93 -2.14 6.46
C SER A 31 10.48 -1.36 5.24
N LEU A 32 11.21 -0.30 4.87
CA LEU A 32 10.86 0.58 3.77
C LEU A 32 11.33 0.06 2.40
N THR A 33 12.44 -0.68 2.33
CA THR A 33 13.06 -1.03 1.05
C THR A 33 12.81 -2.47 0.64
N LEU A 34 12.83 -3.42 1.58
CA LEU A 34 12.70 -4.84 1.28
C LEU A 34 11.38 -5.20 0.59
N PRO A 35 10.20 -4.70 1.02
CA PRO A 35 8.93 -5.03 0.37
C PRO A 35 8.86 -4.62 -1.11
N ASN A 36 9.62 -3.61 -1.51
CA ASN A 36 9.69 -3.17 -2.90
C ASN A 36 10.69 -3.98 -3.75
N LEU A 37 11.66 -4.66 -3.11
CA LEU A 37 12.64 -5.51 -3.81
C LEU A 37 12.17 -6.94 -3.97
N VAL A 38 11.34 -7.44 -3.06
CA VAL A 38 10.92 -8.83 -3.10
C VAL A 38 9.89 -9.09 -4.20
N TYR A 39 9.95 -10.31 -4.71
CA TYR A 39 8.97 -10.84 -5.63
C TYR A 39 7.61 -10.97 -4.94
N SER A 40 6.54 -10.62 -5.64
CA SER A 40 5.18 -10.83 -5.13
C SER A 40 4.85 -12.32 -5.14
N GLY A 41 4.48 -12.88 -4.05
CA GLY A 41 4.01 -14.22 -3.71
C GLY A 41 3.68 -15.23 -4.81
N THR A 42 2.60 -15.97 -4.62
CA THR A 42 2.08 -16.97 -5.55
C THR A 42 1.46 -16.35 -6.81
N SER A 43 1.11 -17.18 -7.81
CA SER A 43 0.37 -16.74 -9.00
C SER A 43 -1.08 -16.33 -8.69
N PHE A 44 -1.61 -16.70 -7.54
CA PHE A 44 -2.97 -16.40 -7.14
C PHE A 44 -3.15 -14.90 -6.86
N PHE A 45 -4.13 -14.29 -7.50
CA PHE A 45 -4.35 -12.85 -7.44
C PHE A 45 -4.59 -12.32 -6.02
N GLN A 46 -5.30 -13.07 -5.18
CA GLN A 46 -5.63 -12.66 -3.81
C GLN A 46 -4.41 -12.60 -2.89
N THR A 47 -3.38 -13.42 -3.15
CA THR A 47 -2.16 -13.52 -2.36
C THR A 47 -0.93 -12.99 -3.10
N LEU A 48 -1.14 -12.31 -4.23
CA LEU A 48 -0.06 -11.81 -5.08
C LEU A 48 0.98 -10.95 -4.33
N HIS A 49 0.57 -10.31 -3.23
CA HIS A 49 1.43 -9.43 -2.42
C HIS A 49 1.76 -10.00 -1.05
N LEU A 50 1.42 -11.26 -0.79
CA LEU A 50 1.60 -11.90 0.50
C LEU A 50 3.04 -11.81 1.02
N MET A 51 4.03 -12.12 0.18
CA MET A 51 5.44 -12.03 0.57
C MET A 51 5.87 -10.60 0.90
N LYS A 52 5.33 -9.59 0.22
CA LYS A 52 5.60 -8.19 0.54
C LYS A 52 5.09 -7.81 1.93
N TRP A 53 3.89 -8.27 2.30
CA TRP A 53 3.35 -8.07 3.64
C TRP A 53 4.23 -8.74 4.69
N CYS A 54 4.64 -9.99 4.46
CA CYS A 54 5.49 -10.73 5.39
C CYS A 54 6.86 -10.04 5.58
N PHE A 55 7.50 -9.65 4.48
CA PHE A 55 8.78 -8.94 4.53
C PHE A 55 8.69 -7.52 5.08
N ALA A 56 7.50 -6.92 5.13
CA ALA A 56 7.26 -5.66 5.83
C ALA A 56 6.97 -5.89 7.32
N LEU A 57 6.05 -6.81 7.64
CA LEU A 57 5.56 -7.02 9.01
C LEU A 57 6.62 -7.60 9.95
N VAL A 58 7.52 -8.45 9.47
CA VAL A 58 8.60 -8.99 10.30
C VAL A 58 9.54 -7.89 10.81
N PRO A 59 10.16 -7.05 9.98
CA PRO A 59 11.02 -5.96 10.48
C PRO A 59 10.22 -4.88 11.24
N VAL A 60 8.96 -4.62 10.90
CA VAL A 60 8.07 -3.74 11.67
C VAL A 60 7.78 -4.35 13.05
N GLY A 61 7.58 -5.66 13.14
CA GLY A 61 7.44 -6.38 14.41
C GLY A 61 8.71 -6.27 15.28
N LEU A 62 9.90 -6.42 14.70
CA LEU A 62 11.18 -6.18 15.41
C LEU A 62 11.30 -4.74 15.89
N LEU A 63 10.91 -3.79 15.06
CA LEU A 63 10.88 -2.36 15.42
C LEU A 63 9.92 -2.12 16.60
N ALA A 64 8.74 -2.73 16.57
CA ALA A 64 7.76 -2.67 17.65
C ALA A 64 8.28 -3.30 18.95
N LEU A 65 8.96 -4.44 18.86
CA LEU A 65 9.59 -5.12 20.00
C LEU A 65 10.63 -4.21 20.67
N CYS A 66 11.53 -3.62 19.88
CA CYS A 66 12.56 -2.70 20.40
C CYS A 66 11.94 -1.44 21.01
N ALA A 67 10.97 -0.82 20.35
CA ALA A 67 10.34 0.42 20.80
C ALA A 67 9.44 0.18 22.03
N GLY A 68 8.64 -0.89 22.02
CA GLY A 68 7.75 -1.26 23.12
C GLY A 68 8.54 -1.68 24.37
N GLY A 69 9.57 -2.52 24.19
CA GLY A 69 10.46 -2.95 25.25
C GLY A 69 11.16 -1.76 25.93
N GLN A 70 11.73 -0.86 25.14
CA GLN A 70 12.35 0.35 25.66
C GLN A 70 11.35 1.24 26.42
N THR A 71 10.13 1.39 25.92
CA THR A 71 9.09 2.21 26.55
C THR A 71 8.67 1.63 27.92
N LEU A 72 8.58 0.31 28.04
CA LEU A 72 8.24 -0.35 29.30
C LEU A 72 9.38 -0.32 30.31
N LEU A 73 10.62 -0.44 29.86
CA LEU A 73 11.81 -0.40 30.71
C LEU A 73 12.08 1.00 31.26
N ASP A 74 11.93 2.04 30.44
CA ASP A 74 12.22 3.43 30.81
C ASP A 74 11.05 4.09 31.62
N GLY A 75 9.91 3.42 31.74
CA GLY A 75 8.76 3.85 32.53
C GLY A 75 8.20 5.23 32.11
N GLU A 76 8.02 6.16 33.07
CA GLU A 76 7.44 7.49 32.81
C GLU A 76 8.30 8.40 31.90
N ARG A 77 9.56 8.08 31.74
CA ARG A 77 10.51 8.80 30.86
C ARG A 77 10.68 8.11 29.53
N GLY A 78 9.82 7.11 29.24
CA GLY A 78 9.91 6.33 28.01
C GLY A 78 10.02 7.20 26.76
N PRO A 79 10.82 6.78 25.77
CA PRO A 79 11.09 7.57 24.57
C PRO A 79 9.90 7.63 23.61
N LEU A 80 8.86 6.82 23.83
CA LEU A 80 7.66 6.82 22.99
C LEU A 80 6.92 8.15 23.15
N ARG A 81 6.70 8.82 22.03
CA ARG A 81 5.96 10.08 21.97
C ARG A 81 4.67 9.87 21.19
N LEU A 82 3.62 10.55 21.64
CA LEU A 82 2.31 10.51 21.00
C LEU A 82 1.87 11.93 20.69
N ASP A 83 1.38 12.12 19.49
CA ASP A 83 0.75 13.35 19.05
C ASP A 83 -0.75 13.13 18.76
N VAL A 84 -1.43 14.18 18.37
CA VAL A 84 -2.88 14.14 18.05
C VAL A 84 -3.17 13.13 16.93
N MET A 85 -2.27 13.04 15.94
CA MET A 85 -2.46 12.11 14.81
C MET A 85 -2.18 10.66 15.21
N GLY A 86 -1.18 10.43 16.06
CA GLY A 86 -0.92 9.10 16.64
C GLY A 86 -2.10 8.60 17.47
N LEU A 87 -2.72 9.49 18.27
CA LEU A 87 -3.94 9.18 18.99
C LEU A 87 -5.10 8.87 18.04
N TYR A 88 -5.30 9.65 16.99
CA TYR A 88 -6.33 9.38 15.98
C TYR A 88 -6.17 7.99 15.37
N TRP A 89 -4.96 7.61 14.95
CA TRP A 89 -4.70 6.30 14.35
C TRP A 89 -4.88 5.16 15.35
N LEU A 90 -4.53 5.35 16.62
CA LEU A 90 -4.80 4.35 17.67
C LEU A 90 -6.30 4.18 17.90
N PHE A 91 -7.05 5.29 18.00
CA PHE A 91 -8.52 5.22 18.13
C PHE A 91 -9.15 4.54 16.91
N PHE A 92 -8.68 4.88 15.71
CA PHE A 92 -9.19 4.25 14.51
C PHE A 92 -8.86 2.76 14.47
N LEU A 93 -7.67 2.34 14.93
CA LEU A 93 -7.32 0.93 15.07
C LEU A 93 -8.24 0.21 16.06
N VAL A 94 -8.57 0.82 17.20
CA VAL A 94 -9.56 0.29 18.14
C VAL A 94 -10.93 0.16 17.47
N PHE A 95 -11.35 1.18 16.74
CA PHE A 95 -12.62 1.17 16.01
C PHE A 95 -12.69 -0.02 15.03
N VAL A 96 -11.69 -0.21 14.18
CA VAL A 96 -11.69 -1.33 13.21
C VAL A 96 -11.54 -2.70 13.89
N THR A 97 -10.90 -2.76 15.07
CA THR A 97 -10.82 -3.98 15.88
C THR A 97 -12.18 -4.38 16.44
N LEU A 98 -12.97 -3.41 16.86
CA LEU A 98 -14.29 -3.64 17.44
C LEU A 98 -15.41 -3.73 16.38
N GLN A 99 -15.14 -3.28 15.14
CA GLN A 99 -16.14 -3.24 14.06
C GLN A 99 -16.88 -4.57 13.84
N PRO A 100 -16.27 -5.77 13.94
CA PRO A 100 -16.98 -7.04 13.81
C PRO A 100 -18.10 -7.27 14.83
N LEU A 101 -18.15 -6.51 15.93
CA LEU A 101 -19.22 -6.61 16.93
C LEU A 101 -20.57 -6.06 16.43
N TRP A 102 -20.56 -5.15 15.44
CA TRP A 102 -21.78 -4.53 14.91
C TRP A 102 -21.90 -4.62 13.37
N VAL A 103 -20.83 -5.08 12.70
CA VAL A 103 -20.83 -5.32 11.25
C VAL A 103 -20.54 -6.80 11.02
N PRO A 104 -21.48 -7.60 10.48
CA PRO A 104 -21.20 -8.99 10.14
C PRO A 104 -20.18 -9.04 9.00
N LEU A 105 -19.08 -9.73 9.25
CA LEU A 105 -18.04 -9.94 8.25
C LEU A 105 -18.41 -11.13 7.34
N ARG A 106 -18.25 -10.98 6.04
CA ARG A 106 -18.32 -12.12 5.11
C ARG A 106 -17.05 -12.96 5.18
N SER A 107 -15.89 -12.31 5.10
CA SER A 107 -14.59 -12.98 5.17
C SER A 107 -13.82 -12.56 6.39
N VAL A 108 -13.76 -13.43 7.40
CA VAL A 108 -12.91 -13.24 8.59
C VAL A 108 -11.41 -13.23 8.22
N PRO A 109 -10.90 -14.18 7.38
CA PRO A 109 -9.50 -14.09 6.94
C PRO A 109 -9.17 -12.80 6.20
N GLY A 110 -10.09 -12.30 5.36
CA GLY A 110 -9.94 -11.02 4.68
C GLY A 110 -9.80 -9.85 5.64
N TRP A 111 -10.65 -9.80 6.68
CA TRP A 111 -10.56 -8.79 7.74
C TRP A 111 -9.25 -8.92 8.52
N GLN A 112 -8.82 -10.12 8.89
CA GLN A 112 -7.57 -10.34 9.62
C GLN A 112 -6.35 -9.82 8.85
N ARG A 113 -6.25 -10.10 7.55
CA ARG A 113 -5.16 -9.58 6.70
C ARG A 113 -5.09 -8.07 6.70
N GLU A 114 -6.20 -7.39 6.44
CA GLU A 114 -6.25 -5.93 6.40
C GLU A 114 -6.03 -5.31 7.79
N TRP A 115 -6.47 -5.98 8.86
CA TRP A 115 -6.23 -5.53 10.22
C TRP A 115 -4.74 -5.57 10.58
N PHE A 116 -4.03 -6.68 10.32
CA PHE A 116 -2.58 -6.76 10.56
C PHE A 116 -1.80 -5.77 9.71
N PHE A 117 -2.22 -5.57 8.48
CA PHE A 117 -1.66 -4.55 7.61
C PHE A 117 -1.82 -3.15 8.23
N PHE A 118 -3.02 -2.78 8.63
CA PHE A 118 -3.30 -1.47 9.22
C PHE A 118 -2.59 -1.28 10.57
N ALA A 119 -2.63 -2.29 11.45
CA ALA A 119 -1.91 -2.28 12.72
C ALA A 119 -0.39 -2.10 12.52
N GLY A 120 0.18 -2.78 11.52
CA GLY A 120 1.58 -2.62 11.13
C GLY A 120 1.93 -1.18 10.73
N CYS A 121 1.07 -0.51 9.96
CA CYS A 121 1.26 0.90 9.59
C CYS A 121 1.17 1.83 10.81
N VAL A 122 0.23 1.60 11.74
CA VAL A 122 0.10 2.40 12.97
C VAL A 122 1.33 2.22 13.86
N VAL A 123 1.77 0.99 14.06
CA VAL A 123 2.98 0.67 14.84
C VAL A 123 4.21 1.33 14.22
N PHE A 124 4.35 1.23 12.89
CA PHE A 124 5.46 1.87 12.18
C PHE A 124 5.42 3.39 12.32
N TYR A 125 4.24 4.02 12.21
CA TYR A 125 4.05 5.45 12.46
C TYR A 125 4.53 5.85 13.86
N LEU A 126 4.08 5.14 14.91
CA LEU A 126 4.45 5.43 16.29
C LEU A 126 5.96 5.30 16.53
N ALA A 127 6.57 4.25 15.97
CA ALA A 127 8.00 4.04 16.03
C ALA A 127 8.76 5.13 15.27
N ALA A 128 8.33 5.48 14.06
CA ALA A 128 8.94 6.53 13.26
C ALA A 128 8.83 7.89 13.95
N PHE A 129 7.66 8.24 14.48
CA PHE A 129 7.45 9.48 15.21
C PHE A 129 8.38 9.62 16.42
N SER A 130 8.67 8.52 17.12
CA SER A 130 9.44 8.53 18.35
C SER A 130 10.94 8.36 18.17
N PHE A 131 11.36 7.45 17.28
CA PHE A 131 12.73 6.95 17.22
C PHE A 131 13.49 7.31 15.93
N PHE A 132 12.80 7.68 14.84
CA PHE A 132 13.48 8.05 13.60
C PHE A 132 14.32 9.33 13.80
N LYS A 133 15.56 9.37 13.35
CA LYS A 133 16.45 10.52 13.46
C LYS A 133 16.53 11.31 12.15
N GLU A 134 16.61 12.63 12.25
CA GLU A 134 16.68 13.54 11.11
C GLU A 134 17.82 13.19 10.14
N ASN A 135 18.99 12.82 10.68
CA ASN A 135 20.15 12.45 9.86
C ASN A 135 19.97 11.14 9.08
N TRP A 136 18.94 10.34 9.40
CA TRP A 136 18.61 9.10 8.68
C TRP A 136 17.77 9.35 7.40
N LEU A 137 17.11 10.50 7.30
CA LEU A 137 16.30 10.82 6.14
C LEU A 137 17.11 10.73 4.84
N ARG A 138 18.26 11.38 4.80
CA ARG A 138 19.12 11.41 3.60
C ARG A 138 19.50 10.01 3.11
N PRO A 139 20.10 9.11 3.90
CA PRO A 139 20.43 7.75 3.44
C PRO A 139 19.19 6.93 3.08
N ILE A 140 18.06 7.07 3.77
CA ILE A 140 16.80 6.38 3.45
C ILE A 140 16.29 6.82 2.07
N LEU A 141 16.32 8.11 1.73
CA LEU A 141 15.92 8.59 0.41
C LEU A 141 16.86 8.11 -0.71
N TRP A 142 18.16 7.98 -0.43
CA TRP A 142 19.10 7.35 -1.35
C TRP A 142 18.77 5.87 -1.61
N MET A 143 18.41 5.14 -0.55
CA MET A 143 17.97 3.74 -0.67
C MET A 143 16.68 3.62 -1.48
N ALA A 144 15.74 4.56 -1.36
CA ALA A 144 14.54 4.61 -2.19
C ALA A 144 14.89 4.78 -3.68
N ALA A 145 15.77 5.73 -4.01
CA ALA A 145 16.20 5.99 -5.38
C ALA A 145 16.92 4.78 -5.99
N LEU A 146 17.82 4.14 -5.25
CA LEU A 146 18.50 2.91 -5.69
C LEU A 146 17.51 1.77 -5.90
N ASN A 147 16.61 1.53 -4.96
CA ASN A 147 15.60 0.49 -5.02
C ASN A 147 14.69 0.65 -6.25
N ALA A 148 14.18 1.86 -6.47
CA ALA A 148 13.32 2.14 -7.61
C ALA A 148 14.07 2.02 -8.94
N THR A 149 15.35 2.38 -8.99
CA THR A 149 16.21 2.18 -10.16
C THR A 149 16.38 0.69 -10.48
N ILE A 150 16.63 -0.15 -9.45
CA ILE A 150 16.71 -1.62 -9.62
C ILE A 150 15.38 -2.16 -10.14
N ASN A 151 14.25 -1.73 -9.58
CA ASN A 151 12.93 -2.13 -10.07
C ASN A 151 12.66 -1.65 -11.51
N GLY A 152 13.17 -0.48 -11.89
CA GLY A 152 13.13 0.01 -13.27
C GLY A 152 13.88 -0.90 -14.23
N ILE A 153 15.07 -1.36 -13.84
CA ILE A 153 15.84 -2.34 -14.60
C ILE A 153 15.07 -3.67 -14.73
N PHE A 154 14.45 -4.14 -13.65
CA PHE A 154 13.62 -5.33 -13.67
C PHE A 154 12.44 -5.17 -14.66
N ALA A 155 11.76 -4.02 -14.67
CA ALA A 155 10.68 -3.76 -15.60
C ALA A 155 11.15 -3.77 -17.06
N GLU A 156 12.35 -3.23 -17.36
CA GLU A 156 12.94 -3.31 -18.70
C GLU A 156 13.25 -4.75 -19.13
N LEU A 157 13.79 -5.56 -18.22
CA LEU A 157 14.06 -6.98 -18.48
C LEU A 157 12.77 -7.77 -18.70
N GLN A 158 11.71 -7.46 -17.94
CA GLN A 158 10.40 -8.08 -18.09
C GLN A 158 9.81 -7.85 -19.48
N VAL A 159 9.76 -6.60 -19.91
CA VAL A 159 9.21 -6.23 -21.24
C VAL A 159 9.98 -6.87 -22.39
N ARG A 160 11.30 -7.01 -22.24
CA ARG A 160 12.17 -7.63 -23.25
C ARG A 160 12.19 -9.15 -23.19
N GLY A 161 11.48 -9.77 -22.24
CA GLY A 161 11.54 -11.22 -22.03
C GLY A 161 12.88 -11.75 -21.49
N MET A 162 13.76 -10.85 -21.00
CA MET A 162 15.13 -11.18 -20.59
C MET A 162 15.23 -11.59 -19.10
N VAL A 163 14.15 -12.06 -18.49
CA VAL A 163 14.14 -12.45 -17.07
C VAL A 163 14.59 -13.89 -16.82
N ALA A 164 14.76 -14.70 -17.86
CA ALA A 164 15.12 -16.10 -17.74
C ALA A 164 16.40 -16.37 -16.91
N PRO A 165 17.50 -15.58 -17.07
CA PRO A 165 18.71 -15.76 -16.24
C PRO A 165 18.50 -15.49 -14.77
N LEU A 166 17.51 -14.66 -14.40
CA LEU A 166 17.19 -14.27 -13.04
C LEU A 166 16.15 -15.18 -12.36
N ARG A 167 15.60 -16.16 -13.11
CA ARG A 167 14.61 -17.13 -12.60
C ARG A 167 15.13 -17.91 -11.39
N GLY A 168 16.37 -18.33 -11.41
CA GLY A 168 17.00 -19.08 -10.31
C GLY A 168 17.06 -18.31 -9.00
N LEU A 169 17.18 -16.99 -9.07
CA LEU A 169 17.24 -16.10 -7.91
C LEU A 169 15.86 -15.70 -7.37
N LYS A 170 14.76 -16.00 -8.09
CA LYS A 170 13.38 -15.62 -7.73
C LYS A 170 13.21 -14.13 -7.35
N LEU A 171 14.07 -13.26 -7.86
CA LEU A 171 14.09 -11.84 -7.56
C LEU A 171 13.19 -11.02 -8.47
N VAL A 172 12.82 -11.54 -9.64
CA VAL A 172 12.07 -10.81 -10.66
C VAL A 172 10.83 -11.58 -11.06
N MET A 173 9.69 -10.88 -11.04
CA MET A 173 8.41 -11.42 -11.49
C MET A 173 8.44 -11.69 -12.99
N GLN A 174 7.93 -12.86 -13.40
CA GLN A 174 7.84 -13.22 -14.81
C GLN A 174 6.51 -12.74 -15.39
N THR A 175 6.53 -11.62 -16.06
CA THR A 175 5.36 -11.05 -16.72
C THR A 175 5.77 -10.46 -18.07
N PRO A 176 6.03 -11.31 -19.09
CA PRO A 176 6.42 -10.84 -20.41
C PRO A 176 5.40 -9.82 -20.94
N GLY A 177 5.89 -8.72 -21.49
CA GLY A 177 5.06 -7.68 -22.08
C GLY A 177 4.46 -6.66 -21.11
N HIS A 178 4.58 -6.85 -19.78
CA HIS A 178 4.06 -5.92 -18.78
C HIS A 178 5.17 -5.12 -18.09
N TYR A 179 5.00 -3.80 -18.03
CA TYR A 179 5.96 -2.87 -17.40
C TYR A 179 5.56 -2.60 -15.95
N ILE A 180 5.83 -3.56 -15.08
CA ILE A 180 5.30 -3.58 -13.70
C ILE A 180 6.36 -3.72 -12.60
N GLY A 181 7.61 -3.99 -12.93
CA GLY A 181 8.64 -4.30 -11.93
C GLY A 181 8.20 -5.43 -11.01
N ASN A 182 8.56 -5.37 -9.74
CA ASN A 182 8.09 -6.32 -8.72
C ASN A 182 6.80 -5.88 -8.01
N THR A 183 6.07 -4.88 -8.54
CA THR A 183 4.84 -4.39 -7.89
C THR A 183 3.58 -5.14 -8.30
N GLY A 184 3.62 -5.91 -9.37
CA GLY A 184 2.49 -6.70 -9.87
C GLY A 184 1.40 -5.88 -10.59
N GLN A 185 1.52 -4.54 -10.67
CA GLN A 185 0.56 -3.68 -11.38
C GLN A 185 1.23 -2.39 -11.87
N GLN A 186 0.95 -1.98 -13.09
CA GLN A 186 1.58 -0.83 -13.76
C GLN A 186 1.38 0.49 -13.01
N ASN A 187 0.16 0.79 -12.55
CA ASN A 187 -0.10 2.04 -11.81
C ASN A 187 0.61 2.08 -10.45
N MET A 188 0.70 0.93 -9.77
CA MET A 188 1.43 0.84 -8.50
C MET A 188 2.93 0.98 -8.69
N PHE A 189 3.47 0.42 -9.77
CA PHE A 189 4.86 0.62 -10.14
C PHE A 189 5.16 2.09 -10.46
N ALA A 190 4.28 2.74 -11.21
CA ALA A 190 4.42 4.16 -11.52
C ALA A 190 4.35 5.03 -10.27
N LEU A 191 3.48 4.71 -9.31
CA LEU A 191 3.45 5.41 -8.03
C LEU A 191 4.75 5.23 -7.25
N TRP A 192 5.28 4.01 -7.16
CA TRP A 192 6.57 3.77 -6.52
C TRP A 192 7.70 4.57 -7.18
N LEU A 193 7.75 4.58 -8.52
CA LEU A 193 8.69 5.40 -9.27
C LEU A 193 8.52 6.89 -8.98
N ALA A 194 7.27 7.39 -8.92
CA ALA A 194 6.98 8.80 -8.63
C ALA A 194 7.44 9.18 -7.22
N MET A 195 7.20 8.32 -6.22
CA MET A 195 7.65 8.52 -4.83
C MET A 195 9.17 8.58 -4.71
N ALA A 196 9.87 7.65 -5.37
CA ALA A 196 11.32 7.60 -5.36
C ALA A 196 11.95 8.72 -6.20
N LEU A 197 11.36 9.06 -7.34
CA LEU A 197 11.77 10.17 -8.19
C LEU A 197 11.63 11.51 -7.46
N PHE A 198 10.51 11.72 -6.76
CA PHE A 198 10.32 12.88 -5.89
C PHE A 198 11.38 12.94 -4.78
N SER A 199 11.68 11.80 -4.15
CA SER A 199 12.73 11.72 -3.11
C SER A 199 14.11 12.03 -3.66
N SER A 200 14.44 11.59 -4.88
CA SER A 200 15.66 11.92 -5.60
C SER A 200 15.72 13.42 -5.95
N LEU A 201 14.62 14.00 -6.42
CA LEU A 201 14.52 15.45 -6.67
C LEU A 201 14.72 16.25 -5.37
N PHE A 202 14.09 15.81 -4.28
CA PHE A 202 14.25 16.43 -2.96
C PHE A 202 15.72 16.41 -2.48
N LEU A 203 16.42 15.27 -2.65
CA LEU A 203 17.85 15.17 -2.37
C LEU A 203 18.66 16.20 -3.18
N PHE A 204 18.36 16.34 -4.46
CA PHE A 204 19.04 17.32 -5.32
C PHE A 204 18.72 18.76 -4.91
N VAL A 205 17.45 19.07 -4.61
CA VAL A 205 17.00 20.42 -4.25
C VAL A 205 17.57 20.85 -2.89
N CYS A 206 17.51 19.99 -1.89
CA CYS A 206 17.79 20.36 -0.51
C CYS A 206 19.22 20.07 -0.07
N TYR A 207 19.82 18.98 -0.54
CA TYR A 207 21.18 18.56 -0.16
C TYR A 207 22.20 18.74 -1.27
N GLY A 208 21.77 18.98 -2.51
CA GLY A 208 22.68 19.18 -3.65
C GLY A 208 23.16 20.61 -3.80
N GLY A 209 24.44 20.88 -3.57
CA GLY A 209 25.08 22.08 -4.09
C GLY A 209 25.66 21.78 -5.47
N LEU A 210 25.16 22.43 -6.55
CA LEU A 210 25.71 22.29 -7.92
C LEU A 210 27.22 22.59 -8.00
N PHE A 211 27.73 23.34 -7.01
CA PHE A 211 29.13 23.79 -6.96
C PHE A 211 29.86 23.26 -5.70
N ALA A 212 29.48 22.06 -5.22
CA ALA A 212 30.20 21.46 -4.10
C ALA A 212 31.70 21.36 -4.42
N LYS A 213 32.54 21.95 -3.58
CA LYS A 213 34.00 21.96 -3.76
C LYS A 213 34.64 20.57 -3.65
N ASN A 214 33.97 19.65 -2.91
CA ASN A 214 34.48 18.31 -2.62
C ASN A 214 34.07 17.31 -3.72
N PHE A 215 35.05 16.55 -4.23
CA PHE A 215 34.84 15.50 -5.24
C PHE A 215 33.78 14.47 -4.84
N ARG A 216 33.79 14.03 -3.59
CA ARG A 216 32.78 13.08 -3.06
C ARG A 216 31.35 13.60 -3.22
N ASN A 217 31.11 14.88 -2.91
CA ASN A 217 29.80 15.51 -3.05
C ASN A 217 29.39 15.62 -4.53
N LYS A 218 30.31 15.92 -5.43
CA LYS A 218 30.05 15.95 -6.88
C LYS A 218 29.63 14.56 -7.37
N LEU A 219 30.33 13.52 -6.95
CA LEU A 219 30.00 12.13 -7.30
C LEU A 219 28.61 11.72 -6.78
N MET A 220 28.27 12.09 -5.55
CA MET A 220 26.95 11.84 -4.99
C MET A 220 25.84 12.56 -5.78
N ILE A 221 26.05 13.81 -6.18
CA ILE A 221 25.09 14.55 -6.98
C ILE A 221 24.93 13.89 -8.35
N ALA A 222 26.03 13.56 -9.02
CA ALA A 222 26.01 12.87 -10.31
C ALA A 222 25.28 11.53 -10.22
N GLY A 223 25.56 10.71 -9.22
CA GLY A 223 24.85 9.45 -8.97
C GLY A 223 23.35 9.65 -8.75
N ASN A 224 22.96 10.64 -7.93
CA ASN A 224 21.55 10.97 -7.72
C ASN A 224 20.84 11.41 -9.01
N LEU A 225 21.50 12.25 -9.82
CA LEU A 225 20.94 12.69 -11.11
C LEU A 225 20.84 11.53 -12.12
N SER A 226 21.79 10.59 -12.09
CA SER A 226 21.68 9.36 -12.90
C SER A 226 20.47 8.53 -12.50
N PHE A 227 20.24 8.30 -11.21
CA PHE A 227 19.02 7.62 -10.73
C PHE A 227 17.76 8.39 -11.12
N TYR A 228 17.78 9.73 -10.97
CA TYR A 228 16.68 10.60 -11.38
C TYR A 228 16.32 10.43 -12.85
N MET A 229 17.30 10.44 -13.75
CA MET A 229 17.08 10.25 -15.19
C MET A 229 16.54 8.88 -15.52
N ILE A 230 17.10 7.81 -14.93
CA ILE A 230 16.63 6.43 -15.14
C ILE A 230 15.18 6.29 -14.64
N MET A 231 14.86 6.77 -13.44
CA MET A 231 13.51 6.71 -12.90
C MET A 231 12.52 7.57 -13.70
N SER A 232 12.94 8.73 -14.21
CA SER A 232 12.12 9.56 -15.11
C SER A 232 11.77 8.81 -16.40
N TRP A 233 12.77 8.17 -17.03
CA TRP A 233 12.55 7.29 -18.19
C TRP A 233 11.54 6.19 -17.88
N CYS A 234 11.74 5.46 -16.78
CA CYS A 234 10.86 4.37 -16.38
C CYS A 234 9.43 4.85 -16.07
N LEU A 235 9.28 6.02 -15.43
CA LEU A 235 7.97 6.60 -15.13
C LEU A 235 7.23 7.00 -16.42
N ILE A 236 7.89 7.62 -17.35
CA ILE A 236 7.33 7.98 -18.68
C ILE A 236 6.93 6.70 -19.42
N ARG A 237 7.81 5.71 -19.48
CA ARG A 237 7.57 4.43 -20.15
C ARG A 237 6.44 3.62 -19.54
N SER A 238 6.16 3.79 -18.23
CA SER A 238 5.01 3.18 -17.59
C SER A 238 3.67 3.66 -18.16
N THR A 239 3.64 4.78 -18.85
CA THR A 239 2.44 5.45 -19.40
C THR A 239 1.33 5.70 -18.36
N SER A 240 1.65 5.65 -17.07
CA SER A 240 0.71 5.90 -15.98
C SER A 240 0.52 7.40 -15.75
N ARG A 241 -0.64 7.88 -16.10
CA ARG A 241 -1.00 9.30 -15.94
C ARG A 241 -1.06 9.72 -14.48
N SER A 242 -1.66 8.89 -13.62
CA SER A 242 -1.76 9.19 -12.18
C SER A 242 -0.40 9.32 -11.51
N GLY A 243 0.55 8.41 -11.78
CA GLY A 243 1.89 8.47 -11.23
C GLY A 243 2.67 9.72 -11.66
N ILE A 244 2.58 10.12 -12.94
CA ILE A 244 3.22 11.34 -13.45
C ILE A 244 2.61 12.59 -12.80
N LEU A 245 1.28 12.69 -12.74
CA LEU A 245 0.61 13.81 -12.10
C LEU A 245 0.90 13.88 -10.61
N ALA A 246 0.93 12.73 -9.91
CA ALA A 246 1.30 12.65 -8.51
C ALA A 246 2.72 13.22 -8.26
N PHE A 247 3.70 12.85 -9.09
CA PHE A 247 5.05 13.43 -9.02
C PHE A 247 5.03 14.96 -9.16
N TRP A 248 4.24 15.49 -10.10
CA TRP A 248 4.12 16.96 -10.29
C TRP A 248 3.44 17.64 -9.11
N VAL A 249 2.40 17.04 -8.53
CA VAL A 249 1.72 17.59 -7.34
C VAL A 249 2.68 17.68 -6.16
N GLY A 250 3.45 16.62 -5.87
CA GLY A 250 4.47 16.63 -4.81
C GLY A 250 5.57 17.68 -5.07
N THR A 251 6.03 17.78 -6.32
CA THR A 251 7.06 18.75 -6.73
C THR A 251 6.56 20.19 -6.60
N LEU A 252 5.33 20.46 -7.02
CA LEU A 252 4.69 21.77 -6.88
C LEU A 252 4.49 22.14 -5.41
N ALA A 253 4.01 21.20 -4.59
CA ALA A 253 3.85 21.41 -3.15
C ALA A 253 5.18 21.79 -2.48
N MET A 254 6.26 21.08 -2.80
CA MET A 254 7.62 21.41 -2.33
C MET A 254 8.04 22.82 -2.77
N ALA A 255 7.89 23.15 -4.04
CA ALA A 255 8.29 24.45 -4.59
C ALA A 255 7.50 25.61 -3.95
N LEU A 256 6.17 25.42 -3.78
CA LEU A 256 5.30 26.41 -3.12
C LEU A 256 5.69 26.60 -1.65
N MET A 257 5.96 25.52 -0.91
CA MET A 257 6.39 25.63 0.49
C MET A 257 7.73 26.39 0.60
N ILE A 258 8.71 26.11 -0.27
CA ILE A 258 9.98 26.86 -0.32
C ILE A 258 9.71 28.34 -0.67
N PHE A 259 8.84 28.60 -1.64
CA PHE A 259 8.51 29.96 -2.07
C PHE A 259 7.81 30.78 -0.97
N PHE A 260 6.85 30.19 -0.26
CA PHE A 260 6.11 30.91 0.79
C PHE A 260 6.90 31.03 2.11
N THR A 261 7.98 30.28 2.29
CA THR A 261 8.81 30.31 3.51
C THR A 261 10.15 30.99 3.26
N SER A 262 11.19 30.24 2.93
CA SER A 262 12.57 30.73 2.83
C SER A 262 12.85 31.59 1.61
N ARG A 263 12.08 31.43 0.54
CA ARG A 263 12.33 32.03 -0.78
C ARG A 263 13.74 31.74 -1.31
N ASP A 264 14.30 30.58 -0.93
CA ASP A 264 15.65 30.18 -1.30
C ASP A 264 15.78 29.99 -2.82
N ARG A 265 16.31 31.02 -3.48
CA ARG A 265 16.46 31.01 -4.94
C ARG A 265 17.33 29.86 -5.46
N ALA A 266 18.29 29.39 -4.66
CA ALA A 266 19.12 28.26 -5.07
C ALA A 266 18.35 26.95 -5.05
N GLN A 267 17.48 26.72 -4.06
CA GLN A 267 16.59 25.56 -4.03
C GLN A 267 15.57 25.61 -5.17
N LEU A 268 14.95 26.77 -5.41
CA LEU A 268 13.98 26.94 -6.51
C LEU A 268 14.63 26.75 -7.89
N LYS A 269 15.87 27.26 -8.10
CA LYS A 269 16.62 27.01 -9.33
C LYS A 269 16.93 25.52 -9.53
N ARG A 270 17.31 24.81 -8.47
CA ARG A 270 17.53 23.35 -8.55
C ARG A 270 16.24 22.59 -8.83
N ALA A 271 15.11 23.00 -8.23
CA ALA A 271 13.81 22.42 -8.56
C ALA A 271 13.46 22.63 -10.04
N ALA A 272 13.62 23.86 -10.55
CA ALA A 272 13.40 24.17 -11.97
C ALA A 272 14.33 23.36 -12.90
N LEU A 273 15.61 23.18 -12.51
CA LEU A 273 16.53 22.35 -13.27
C LEU A 273 16.13 20.88 -13.26
N GLY A 274 15.65 20.33 -12.14
CA GLY A 274 15.11 18.97 -12.07
C GLY A 274 13.88 18.79 -12.98
N ILE A 275 13.01 19.79 -13.00
CA ILE A 275 11.85 19.84 -13.93
C ILE A 275 12.31 19.84 -15.39
N ALA A 276 13.27 20.70 -15.72
CA ALA A 276 13.83 20.77 -17.07
C ALA A 276 14.49 19.46 -17.49
N LEU A 277 15.19 18.80 -16.57
CA LEU A 277 15.81 17.49 -16.82
C LEU A 277 14.75 16.40 -17.07
N PHE A 278 13.63 16.39 -16.35
CA PHE A 278 12.52 15.47 -16.61
C PHE A 278 11.97 15.66 -18.04
N PHE A 279 11.74 16.90 -18.46
CA PHE A 279 11.28 17.19 -19.82
C PHE A 279 12.32 16.86 -20.89
N ALA A 280 13.62 17.02 -20.58
CA ALA A 280 14.68 16.57 -21.49
C ALA A 280 14.65 15.03 -21.66
N VAL A 281 14.45 14.27 -20.58
CA VAL A 281 14.27 12.81 -20.65
C VAL A 281 13.02 12.45 -21.44
N LEU A 282 11.91 13.17 -21.25
CA LEU A 282 10.68 12.98 -22.03
C LEU A 282 10.92 13.23 -23.53
N ALA A 283 11.61 14.29 -23.89
CA ALA A 283 11.95 14.59 -25.29
C ALA A 283 12.81 13.47 -25.91
N VAL A 284 13.85 13.03 -25.18
CA VAL A 284 14.68 11.90 -25.61
C VAL A 284 13.86 10.63 -25.76
N PHE A 285 12.93 10.34 -24.84
CA PHE A 285 12.05 9.19 -24.92
C PHE A 285 11.17 9.21 -26.18
N ILE A 286 10.55 10.35 -26.49
CA ILE A 286 9.71 10.52 -27.68
C ILE A 286 10.53 10.30 -28.98
N LEU A 287 11.77 10.77 -29.00
CA LEU A 287 12.64 10.62 -30.16
C LEU A 287 13.21 9.20 -30.30
N ALA A 288 13.51 8.53 -29.20
CA ALA A 288 14.14 7.21 -29.20
C ALA A 288 13.13 6.05 -29.39
N ASP A 289 11.89 6.22 -28.92
CA ASP A 289 10.82 5.22 -29.03
C ASP A 289 9.57 5.88 -29.60
N THR A 290 9.61 6.19 -30.89
CA THR A 290 8.57 6.95 -31.59
C THR A 290 7.18 6.30 -31.50
N GLY A 291 7.07 4.97 -31.47
CA GLY A 291 5.81 4.26 -31.31
C GLY A 291 5.19 4.51 -29.93
N ARG A 292 5.92 4.25 -28.86
CA ARG A 292 5.44 4.45 -27.48
C ARG A 292 5.38 5.92 -27.08
N GLY A 293 6.29 6.74 -27.59
CA GLY A 293 6.25 8.19 -27.42
C GLY A 293 4.97 8.78 -27.99
N PHE A 294 4.57 8.31 -29.16
CA PHE A 294 3.31 8.71 -29.80
C PHE A 294 2.09 8.22 -29.02
N ASP A 295 2.10 6.96 -28.54
CA ASP A 295 1.05 6.44 -27.65
C ASP A 295 0.93 7.23 -26.36
N PHE A 296 2.04 7.66 -25.77
CA PHE A 296 2.04 8.51 -24.59
C PHE A 296 1.36 9.86 -24.87
N LEU A 297 1.69 10.49 -25.98
CA LEU A 297 1.09 11.77 -26.40
C LEU A 297 -0.39 11.62 -26.72
N LEU A 298 -0.78 10.55 -27.43
CA LEU A 298 -2.18 10.25 -27.73
C LEU A 298 -2.99 10.02 -26.46
N LYS A 299 -2.50 9.19 -25.54
CA LYS A 299 -3.15 8.94 -24.25
C LYS A 299 -3.28 10.22 -23.42
N THR A 300 -2.29 11.11 -23.49
CA THR A 300 -2.34 12.42 -22.81
C THR A 300 -3.39 13.33 -23.44
N ARG A 301 -3.43 13.39 -24.77
CA ARG A 301 -4.45 14.15 -25.52
C ARG A 301 -5.86 13.65 -25.23
N ASP A 302 -6.05 12.32 -25.24
CA ASP A 302 -7.35 11.71 -25.00
C ASP A 302 -7.82 11.93 -23.55
N MET A 303 -6.91 11.98 -22.58
CA MET A 303 -7.23 12.38 -21.23
C MET A 303 -7.77 13.82 -21.15
N ILE A 304 -7.16 14.76 -21.89
CA ILE A 304 -7.58 16.16 -21.90
C ILE A 304 -8.95 16.29 -22.56
N LYS A 305 -9.20 15.52 -23.63
CA LYS A 305 -10.46 15.56 -24.39
C LYS A 305 -11.61 14.87 -23.66
N ASN A 306 -11.32 13.77 -22.96
CA ASN A 306 -12.31 12.90 -22.33
C ASN A 306 -12.12 12.86 -20.82
N ILE A 307 -12.04 14.01 -20.16
CA ILE A 307 -11.96 14.09 -18.69
C ILE A 307 -13.18 13.41 -18.04
N ALA A 308 -14.33 13.40 -18.72
CA ALA A 308 -15.55 12.73 -18.26
C ALA A 308 -15.47 11.19 -18.41
N ASP A 309 -14.69 10.69 -19.36
CA ASP A 309 -14.45 9.27 -19.59
C ASP A 309 -13.16 8.85 -18.87
N ILE A 310 -13.16 8.98 -17.55
CA ILE A 310 -12.09 8.45 -16.69
C ILE A 310 -12.23 6.92 -16.70
N ALA A 311 -11.98 6.43 -17.89
CA ALA A 311 -11.83 5.07 -18.39
C ALA A 311 -12.13 3.96 -17.36
N ALA A 312 -13.21 3.22 -17.53
CA ALA A 312 -13.58 2.01 -16.81
C ALA A 312 -13.76 2.18 -15.27
N ARG A 313 -13.67 3.40 -14.74
CA ARG A 313 -13.85 3.68 -13.29
C ARG A 313 -15.24 4.18 -12.95
N ARG A 314 -15.99 4.69 -13.93
CA ARG A 314 -17.36 5.13 -13.71
C ARG A 314 -18.19 4.00 -13.12
N GLU A 315 -18.17 2.85 -13.75
CA GLU A 315 -18.89 1.66 -13.31
C GLU A 315 -18.41 1.19 -11.93
N ILE A 316 -17.08 1.21 -11.69
CA ILE A 316 -16.51 0.84 -10.39
C ILE A 316 -17.00 1.81 -9.31
N TRP A 317 -17.02 3.11 -9.58
CA TRP A 317 -17.43 4.11 -8.60
C TRP A 317 -18.95 4.09 -8.34
N GLN A 318 -19.76 3.89 -9.38
CA GLN A 318 -21.21 3.69 -9.23
C GLN A 318 -21.50 2.44 -8.40
N THR A 319 -20.83 1.31 -8.70
CA THR A 319 -20.91 0.10 -7.90
C THR A 319 -20.46 0.33 -6.46
N SER A 320 -19.35 1.05 -6.24
CA SER A 320 -18.85 1.38 -4.90
C SER A 320 -19.86 2.19 -4.09
N GLN A 321 -20.56 3.15 -4.72
CA GLN A 321 -21.63 3.89 -4.05
C GLN A 321 -22.75 2.97 -3.57
N GLN A 322 -23.14 1.97 -4.37
CA GLN A 322 -24.16 0.99 -3.95
C GLN A 322 -23.66 0.09 -2.82
N VAL A 323 -22.39 -0.35 -2.87
CA VAL A 323 -21.79 -1.11 -1.75
C VAL A 323 -21.81 -0.28 -0.46
N GLY A 324 -21.43 1.00 -0.52
CA GLY A 324 -21.50 1.91 0.64
C GLY A 324 -22.93 2.13 1.14
N ALA A 325 -23.91 2.14 0.22
CA ALA A 325 -25.33 2.28 0.55
C ALA A 325 -25.92 1.08 1.29
N PHE A 326 -25.30 -0.12 1.26
CA PHE A 326 -25.76 -1.26 2.06
C PHE A 326 -25.70 -0.97 3.56
N ARG A 327 -24.69 -0.21 4.00
CA ARG A 327 -24.52 0.21 5.40
C ARG A 327 -23.94 1.62 5.47
N PRO A 328 -24.74 2.67 5.21
CA PRO A 328 -24.21 4.01 4.95
C PRO A 328 -23.51 4.64 6.14
N LEU A 329 -23.83 4.27 7.38
CA LEU A 329 -23.21 4.85 8.58
C LEU A 329 -21.95 4.12 9.03
N THR A 330 -21.92 2.79 8.93
CA THR A 330 -20.88 1.93 9.52
C THR A 330 -19.99 1.23 8.48
N GLY A 331 -20.41 1.25 7.21
CA GLY A 331 -19.76 0.49 6.15
C GLY A 331 -19.97 -1.03 6.26
N VAL A 332 -19.44 -1.76 5.30
CA VAL A 332 -19.53 -3.24 5.24
C VAL A 332 -18.40 -3.94 6.00
N GLY A 333 -17.44 -3.20 6.55
CA GLY A 333 -16.31 -3.71 7.33
C GLY A 333 -14.98 -3.60 6.61
N LEU A 334 -13.90 -3.53 7.40
CA LEU A 334 -12.52 -3.47 6.90
C LEU A 334 -12.23 -4.68 6.01
N GLY A 335 -11.75 -4.43 4.77
CA GLY A 335 -11.38 -5.45 3.80
C GLY A 335 -12.55 -6.22 3.20
N GLN A 336 -13.81 -5.78 3.43
CA GLN A 336 -15.01 -6.48 2.96
C GLN A 336 -15.57 -5.93 1.64
N PHE A 337 -15.10 -4.78 1.15
CA PHE A 337 -15.57 -4.15 -0.09
C PHE A 337 -15.70 -5.14 -1.25
N LYS A 338 -14.63 -5.87 -1.54
CA LYS A 338 -14.52 -6.81 -2.65
C LYS A 338 -15.57 -7.93 -2.60
N TRP A 339 -15.98 -8.33 -1.40
CA TRP A 339 -16.94 -9.42 -1.19
C TRP A 339 -18.40 -8.97 -1.29
N HIS A 340 -18.64 -7.67 -1.35
CA HIS A 340 -19.94 -7.06 -1.62
C HIS A 340 -20.06 -6.49 -3.04
N TYR A 341 -18.95 -6.53 -3.81
CA TYR A 341 -18.86 -5.86 -5.10
C TYR A 341 -19.90 -6.38 -6.10
N LEU A 342 -20.04 -7.71 -6.28
CA LEU A 342 -20.97 -8.28 -7.25
C LEU A 342 -22.43 -7.91 -6.94
N GLN A 343 -22.83 -7.95 -5.67
CA GLN A 343 -24.18 -7.51 -5.27
C GLN A 343 -24.37 -6.01 -5.49
N GLY A 344 -23.39 -5.20 -5.14
CA GLY A 344 -23.42 -3.77 -5.42
C GLY A 344 -23.52 -3.47 -6.90
N GLN A 345 -22.84 -4.28 -7.74
CA GLN A 345 -22.89 -4.12 -9.19
C GLN A 345 -24.26 -4.55 -9.76
N HIS A 346 -24.86 -5.61 -9.27
CA HIS A 346 -26.23 -5.99 -9.63
C HIS A 346 -27.20 -4.82 -9.39
N VAL A 347 -27.15 -4.21 -8.20
CA VAL A 347 -28.00 -3.03 -7.87
C VAL A 347 -27.67 -1.84 -8.79
N ALA A 348 -26.39 -1.55 -9.01
CA ALA A 348 -25.97 -0.44 -9.86
C ALA A 348 -26.44 -0.61 -11.30
N MET A 349 -26.34 -1.83 -11.85
CA MET A 349 -26.79 -2.14 -13.21
C MET A 349 -28.34 -2.15 -13.33
N THR A 350 -29.06 -2.47 -12.26
CA THR A 350 -30.51 -2.32 -12.23
C THR A 350 -30.93 -0.85 -12.34
N LEU A 351 -30.14 0.05 -11.75
CA LEU A 351 -30.35 1.50 -11.81
C LEU A 351 -29.87 2.12 -13.14
N ASP A 352 -28.78 1.60 -13.69
CA ASP A 352 -28.20 2.03 -14.97
C ASP A 352 -27.86 0.79 -15.85
N PRO A 353 -28.82 0.34 -16.68
CA PRO A 353 -28.63 -0.83 -17.55
C PRO A 353 -27.54 -0.66 -18.62
N THR A 354 -26.99 0.55 -18.80
CA THR A 354 -25.90 0.80 -19.75
C THR A 354 -24.52 0.40 -19.22
N MET A 355 -24.43 0.10 -17.91
CA MET A 355 -23.19 -0.31 -17.27
C MET A 355 -22.72 -1.68 -17.77
N LYS A 356 -21.40 -1.82 -17.90
CA LYS A 356 -20.77 -3.11 -18.22
C LYS A 356 -20.55 -3.91 -16.94
N TRP A 357 -20.90 -5.19 -16.97
CA TRP A 357 -20.57 -6.11 -15.90
C TRP A 357 -19.04 -6.34 -15.85
N GLN A 358 -18.46 -6.11 -14.67
CA GLN A 358 -17.04 -6.29 -14.42
C GLN A 358 -16.83 -6.61 -12.94
N PHE A 359 -15.68 -7.15 -12.58
CA PHE A 359 -15.31 -7.40 -11.19
C PHE A 359 -14.00 -6.70 -10.84
N THR A 360 -13.97 -6.11 -9.65
CA THR A 360 -12.74 -5.55 -9.09
C THR A 360 -12.68 -5.77 -7.58
N TYR A 361 -11.47 -5.89 -7.08
CA TYR A 361 -11.22 -6.03 -5.65
C TYR A 361 -11.16 -4.70 -4.90
N TRP A 362 -11.17 -3.55 -5.61
CA TRP A 362 -10.90 -2.24 -5.05
C TRP A 362 -11.71 -1.14 -5.75
N ALA A 363 -12.10 -0.12 -4.98
CA ALA A 363 -12.82 1.04 -5.53
C ALA A 363 -11.95 1.94 -6.42
N HIS A 364 -10.62 1.79 -6.40
CA HIS A 364 -9.68 2.68 -7.10
C HIS A 364 -9.88 4.19 -6.77
N ASN A 365 -10.37 4.45 -5.59
CA ASN A 365 -10.50 5.76 -4.96
C ASN A 365 -10.58 5.51 -3.45
N GLU A 366 -9.64 6.02 -2.70
CA GLU A 366 -9.54 5.73 -1.26
C GLU A 366 -10.72 6.31 -0.46
N ILE A 367 -11.27 7.44 -0.87
CA ILE A 367 -12.44 8.02 -0.19
C ILE A 367 -13.67 7.11 -0.36
N LEU A 368 -13.89 6.60 -1.57
CA LEU A 368 -14.97 5.64 -1.84
C LEU A 368 -14.73 4.31 -1.14
N GLN A 369 -13.49 3.84 -1.10
CA GLN A 369 -13.12 2.62 -0.36
C GLN A 369 -13.45 2.79 1.13
N TRP A 370 -13.08 3.93 1.73
CA TRP A 370 -13.41 4.24 3.11
C TRP A 370 -14.91 4.36 3.36
N PHE A 371 -15.65 4.95 2.42
CA PHE A 371 -17.11 4.99 2.49
C PHE A 371 -17.71 3.58 2.49
N CYS A 372 -17.25 2.72 1.61
CA CYS A 372 -17.72 1.33 1.57
C CYS A 372 -17.41 0.57 2.86
N GLU A 373 -16.19 0.68 3.38
CA GLU A 373 -15.72 -0.13 4.51
C GLU A 373 -16.08 0.43 5.89
N PHE A 374 -16.17 1.77 6.02
CA PHE A 374 -16.39 2.45 7.30
C PHE A 374 -17.59 3.39 7.33
N GLY A 375 -18.31 3.52 6.22
CA GLY A 375 -19.47 4.39 6.07
C GLY A 375 -19.15 5.88 6.17
N LEU A 376 -20.19 6.69 6.30
CA LEU A 376 -20.07 8.15 6.45
C LEU A 376 -19.30 8.54 7.70
N GLY A 377 -19.41 7.76 8.79
CA GLY A 377 -18.64 8.00 10.02
C GLY A 377 -17.13 7.93 9.79
N GLY A 378 -16.67 6.90 9.07
CA GLY A 378 -15.26 6.75 8.71
C GLY A 378 -14.77 7.86 7.79
N VAL A 379 -15.54 8.19 6.74
CA VAL A 379 -15.19 9.29 5.83
C VAL A 379 -15.15 10.64 6.55
N ALA A 380 -16.14 10.93 7.39
CA ALA A 380 -16.18 12.17 8.16
C ALA A 380 -14.97 12.30 9.11
N SER A 381 -14.58 11.19 9.78
CA SER A 381 -13.40 11.17 10.64
C SER A 381 -12.10 11.41 9.85
N LEU A 382 -11.95 10.79 8.67
CA LEU A 382 -10.80 11.00 7.78
C LEU A 382 -10.71 12.44 7.28
N LEU A 383 -11.84 13.01 6.85
CA LEU A 383 -11.89 14.40 6.38
C LEU A 383 -11.58 15.39 7.52
N LEU A 384 -12.11 15.15 8.72
CA LEU A 384 -11.80 15.97 9.90
C LEU A 384 -10.31 15.91 10.24
N ALA A 385 -9.71 14.71 10.28
CA ALA A 385 -8.27 14.54 10.50
C ALA A 385 -7.45 15.26 9.41
N GLY A 386 -7.87 15.15 8.15
CA GLY A 386 -7.26 15.87 7.03
C GLY A 386 -7.34 17.39 7.17
N LEU A 387 -8.48 17.92 7.58
CA LEU A 387 -8.67 19.37 7.84
C LEU A 387 -7.81 19.86 9.01
N VAL A 388 -7.75 19.11 10.11
CA VAL A 388 -6.87 19.42 11.26
C VAL A 388 -5.41 19.44 10.82
N TRP A 389 -4.99 18.43 10.05
CA TRP A 389 -3.64 18.35 9.50
C TRP A 389 -3.34 19.52 8.57
N LEU A 390 -4.24 19.87 7.65
CA LEU A 390 -4.06 20.97 6.69
C LEU A 390 -4.01 22.32 7.41
N ALA A 391 -4.86 22.54 8.40
CA ALA A 391 -4.82 23.75 9.22
C ALA A 391 -3.49 23.88 9.99
N ALA A 392 -2.97 22.76 10.53
CA ALA A 392 -1.67 22.73 11.18
C ALA A 392 -0.53 22.98 10.18
N LEU A 393 -0.61 22.42 8.97
CA LEU A 393 0.34 22.68 7.88
C LEU A 393 0.39 24.18 7.52
N CYS A 394 -0.76 24.80 7.30
CA CYS A 394 -0.83 26.23 6.99
C CYS A 394 -0.23 27.09 8.11
N ARG A 395 -0.50 26.75 9.37
CA ARG A 395 0.10 27.42 10.53
C ARG A 395 1.62 27.26 10.56
N CYS A 396 2.13 26.05 10.33
CA CYS A 396 3.55 25.77 10.32
C CYS A 396 4.27 26.56 9.19
N VAL A 397 3.73 26.56 7.97
CA VAL A 397 4.26 27.32 6.84
C VAL A 397 4.27 28.83 7.15
N ARG A 398 3.17 29.39 7.71
CA ARG A 398 3.11 30.80 8.11
C ARG A 398 4.17 31.15 9.16
N ARG A 399 4.39 30.29 10.15
CA ARG A 399 5.37 30.46 11.22
C ARG A 399 6.83 30.50 10.69
N HIS A 400 7.09 29.78 9.60
CA HIS A 400 8.42 29.73 8.98
C HIS A 400 8.61 30.73 7.84
N ARG A 401 7.77 31.77 7.73
CA ARG A 401 8.00 32.86 6.75
C ARG A 401 9.36 33.51 6.96
N GLY A 402 10.14 33.63 5.90
CA GLY A 402 11.51 34.14 5.95
C GLY A 402 12.56 33.16 6.50
N ARG A 403 12.18 31.92 6.84
CA ARG A 403 13.07 30.89 7.38
C ARG A 403 12.95 29.59 6.59
N ARG A 404 13.97 28.75 6.63
CA ARG A 404 13.92 27.42 6.03
C ARG A 404 13.04 26.51 6.88
N LEU A 405 12.22 25.71 6.19
CA LEU A 405 11.48 24.61 6.83
C LEU A 405 12.46 23.49 7.23
N PRO A 406 12.17 22.76 8.32
CA PRO A 406 12.87 21.51 8.62
C PRO A 406 12.77 20.54 7.43
N MET A 407 13.86 19.85 7.11
CA MET A 407 13.92 18.98 5.93
C MET A 407 12.93 17.82 5.99
N GLU A 408 12.77 17.23 7.18
CA GLU A 408 11.78 16.17 7.43
C GLU A 408 10.36 16.64 7.14
N PHE A 409 10.02 17.85 7.58
CA PHE A 409 8.71 18.45 7.37
C PHE A 409 8.47 18.77 5.89
N LEU A 410 9.44 19.39 5.22
CA LEU A 410 9.31 19.76 3.81
C LEU A 410 9.15 18.51 2.93
N TRP A 411 9.99 17.47 3.17
CA TRP A 411 9.88 16.21 2.46
C TRP A 411 8.55 15.53 2.76
N GLY A 412 8.24 15.32 4.04
CA GLY A 412 7.06 14.55 4.46
C GLY A 412 5.76 15.18 3.97
N SER A 413 5.61 16.51 4.12
CA SER A 413 4.39 17.21 3.67
C SER A 413 4.23 17.15 2.16
N SER A 414 5.29 17.39 1.38
CA SER A 414 5.23 17.35 -0.09
C SER A 414 4.99 15.94 -0.61
N PHE A 415 5.59 14.93 0.03
CA PHE A 415 5.39 13.52 -0.28
C PHE A 415 3.95 13.08 -0.01
N LEU A 416 3.34 13.55 1.09
CA LEU A 416 1.93 13.26 1.38
C LEU A 416 0.98 13.86 0.34
N PHE A 417 1.24 15.06 -0.17
CA PHE A 417 0.44 15.60 -1.29
C PHE A 417 0.52 14.72 -2.54
N LEU A 418 1.69 14.19 -2.86
CA LEU A 418 1.87 13.24 -3.96
C LEU A 418 1.02 11.99 -3.74
N VAL A 419 1.11 11.34 -2.57
CA VAL A 419 0.40 10.09 -2.27
C VAL A 419 -1.11 10.31 -2.20
N TRP A 420 -1.56 11.39 -1.55
CA TRP A 420 -2.99 11.72 -1.46
C TRP A 420 -3.62 12.05 -2.81
N PHE A 421 -2.86 12.71 -3.70
CA PHE A 421 -3.35 12.94 -5.05
C PHE A 421 -3.56 11.62 -5.80
N ASP A 422 -2.60 10.69 -5.73
CA ASP A 422 -2.73 9.38 -6.37
C ASP A 422 -3.85 8.55 -5.75
N ALA A 423 -4.12 8.71 -4.45
CA ALA A 423 -5.20 8.04 -3.72
C ALA A 423 -6.62 8.37 -4.24
N LEU A 424 -6.78 9.46 -4.97
CA LEU A 424 -8.04 9.79 -5.64
C LEU A 424 -8.31 8.91 -6.88
N TRP A 425 -7.27 8.28 -7.42
CA TRP A 425 -7.32 7.54 -8.69
C TRP A 425 -6.87 6.09 -8.58
N THR A 426 -6.19 5.72 -7.49
CA THR A 426 -5.63 4.39 -7.25
C THR A 426 -5.89 3.94 -5.80
N ARG A 427 -5.05 3.05 -5.29
CA ARG A 427 -5.18 2.46 -3.96
C ARG A 427 -3.83 2.39 -3.22
N PRO A 428 -3.14 3.49 -3.00
CA PRO A 428 -1.80 3.48 -2.40
C PRO A 428 -1.78 2.89 -0.99
N PHE A 429 -2.85 3.11 -0.21
CA PHE A 429 -2.94 2.67 1.17
C PHE A 429 -3.33 1.20 1.35
N HIS A 430 -3.67 0.49 0.28
CA HIS A 430 -3.85 -0.97 0.28
C HIS A 430 -2.61 -1.72 -0.20
N ARG A 431 -1.45 -1.04 -0.18
CA ARG A 431 -0.15 -1.58 -0.58
C ARG A 431 0.87 -1.25 0.50
N ILE A 432 1.25 -2.25 1.30
CA ILE A 432 2.12 -2.04 2.46
C ILE A 432 3.44 -1.36 2.08
N GLU A 433 3.97 -1.68 0.92
CA GLU A 433 5.18 -1.06 0.39
C GLU A 433 5.07 0.45 0.18
N ASN A 434 3.87 0.97 -0.09
CA ASN A 434 3.61 2.40 -0.25
C ASN A 434 3.16 3.02 1.08
N SER A 435 2.35 2.30 1.85
CA SER A 435 1.76 2.77 3.10
C SER A 435 2.82 3.03 4.17
N LEU A 436 3.88 2.22 4.24
CA LEU A 436 4.98 2.47 5.19
C LEU A 436 5.74 3.76 4.87
N TRP A 437 5.92 4.09 3.58
CA TRP A 437 6.51 5.38 3.19
C TRP A 437 5.59 6.56 3.52
N ALA A 438 4.28 6.41 3.30
CA ALA A 438 3.31 7.41 3.71
C ALA A 438 3.27 7.58 5.23
N ALA A 439 3.32 6.49 5.99
CA ALA A 439 3.38 6.51 7.45
C ALA A 439 4.67 7.20 7.96
N LEU A 440 5.83 6.97 7.32
CA LEU A 440 7.06 7.70 7.61
C LEU A 440 6.89 9.20 7.36
N ALA A 441 6.41 9.57 6.17
CA ALA A 441 6.22 10.98 5.80
C ALA A 441 5.25 11.68 6.78
N PHE A 442 4.17 10.99 7.14
CA PHE A 442 3.18 11.49 8.10
C PHE A 442 3.79 11.68 9.49
N ALA A 443 4.55 10.69 9.99
CA ALA A 443 5.22 10.77 11.28
C ALA A 443 6.24 11.93 11.33
N LEU A 444 7.04 12.10 10.28
CA LEU A 444 8.06 13.14 10.23
C LEU A 444 7.45 14.55 10.14
N CYS A 445 6.40 14.75 9.35
CA CYS A 445 5.76 16.07 9.32
C CYS A 445 4.98 16.36 10.60
N SER A 446 4.31 15.38 11.22
CA SER A 446 3.55 15.55 12.46
C SER A 446 4.40 16.06 13.62
N ARG A 447 5.69 15.71 13.68
CA ARG A 447 6.64 16.23 14.69
C ARG A 447 6.73 17.74 14.71
N HIS A 448 6.47 18.41 13.59
CA HIS A 448 6.60 19.86 13.44
C HIS A 448 5.24 20.58 13.40
N LEU A 449 4.16 19.85 13.07
CA LEU A 449 2.83 20.44 12.91
C LEU A 449 2.22 20.90 14.23
N PHE A 450 2.40 20.12 15.29
CA PHE A 450 1.72 20.28 16.57
C PHE A 450 2.65 20.80 17.68
N ARG A 451 3.74 21.49 17.35
CA ARG A 451 4.61 22.18 18.31
C ARG A 451 4.04 23.55 18.67
N ASP A 452 4.09 23.91 19.94
CA ASP A 452 3.73 25.26 20.42
C ASP A 452 4.77 26.31 20.03
N GLU A 453 4.40 27.60 20.14
CA GLU A 453 5.24 28.73 19.70
C GLU A 453 6.58 28.82 20.43
N GLU A 454 6.66 28.34 21.64
CA GLU A 454 7.87 28.34 22.48
C GLU A 454 8.85 27.20 22.13
N GLY A 455 8.57 26.37 21.12
CA GLY A 455 9.42 25.23 20.76
C GLY A 455 9.39 24.08 21.78
N VAL A 456 8.63 24.24 22.83
CA VAL A 456 8.42 23.33 23.96
C VAL A 456 6.98 22.85 23.94
N SER A 457 6.57 22.19 22.88
CA SER A 457 5.43 21.32 23.08
C SER A 457 5.95 19.99 23.62
N ALA A 458 6.11 19.97 24.92
CA ALA A 458 5.83 18.73 25.62
C ALA A 458 4.38 18.40 25.28
N PRO A 459 4.05 17.32 24.53
CA PRO A 459 2.69 16.81 24.54
C PRO A 459 2.29 16.76 26.01
N LYS A 460 1.09 17.26 26.34
CA LYS A 460 0.59 17.17 27.72
C LYS A 460 0.95 15.77 28.18
N LYS A 461 1.73 15.66 29.27
CA LYS A 461 2.21 14.37 29.75
C LYS A 461 0.97 13.50 29.92
N LEU A 462 0.76 12.57 29.02
CA LEU A 462 -0.29 11.58 29.17
C LEU A 462 0.00 10.78 30.44
N PRO A 463 -1.02 10.27 31.12
CA PRO A 463 -0.80 9.43 32.29
C PRO A 463 0.20 8.31 32.00
N SER A 464 1.06 7.98 32.94
CA SER A 464 2.07 6.91 32.79
C SER A 464 1.45 5.58 32.34
N LEU A 465 0.24 5.31 32.78
CA LEU A 465 -0.56 4.16 32.35
C LEU A 465 -0.75 4.11 30.83
N PHE A 466 -0.99 5.26 30.19
CA PHE A 466 -1.20 5.29 28.72
C PHE A 466 0.07 4.91 27.95
N TYR A 467 1.24 5.37 28.40
CA TYR A 467 2.52 4.97 27.79
C TYR A 467 2.80 3.48 27.99
N ARG A 468 2.50 2.94 29.17
CA ARG A 468 2.63 1.50 29.45
C ARG A 468 1.69 0.67 28.59
N LEU A 469 0.44 1.10 28.44
CA LEU A 469 -0.53 0.44 27.56
C LEU A 469 -0.09 0.48 26.10
N THR A 470 0.45 1.60 25.62
CA THR A 470 0.97 1.71 24.25
C THR A 470 2.22 0.84 24.06
N GLY A 471 3.13 0.80 25.06
CA GLY A 471 4.27 -0.11 25.04
C GLY A 471 3.87 -1.58 25.01
N ALA A 472 2.90 -1.97 25.85
CA ALA A 472 2.33 -3.33 25.86
C ALA A 472 1.63 -3.67 24.52
N PHE A 473 0.87 -2.72 23.97
CA PHE A 473 0.28 -2.87 22.63
C PHE A 473 1.36 -3.11 21.56
N MET A 474 2.45 -2.33 21.58
CA MET A 474 3.55 -2.55 20.62
C MET A 474 4.20 -3.92 20.77
N LEU A 475 4.37 -4.43 21.99
CA LEU A 475 4.86 -5.80 22.21
C LEU A 475 3.88 -6.86 21.70
N ALA A 476 2.58 -6.70 21.97
CA ALA A 476 1.55 -7.59 21.44
C ALA A 476 1.51 -7.56 19.90
N ALA A 477 1.60 -6.36 19.31
CA ALA A 477 1.69 -6.18 17.87
C ALA A 477 2.97 -6.79 17.26
N ALA A 478 4.10 -6.76 17.99
CA ALA A 478 5.33 -7.41 17.60
C ALA A 478 5.14 -8.94 17.52
N VAL A 479 4.61 -9.55 18.58
CA VAL A 479 4.33 -11.00 18.63
C VAL A 479 3.37 -11.40 17.52
N GLY A 480 2.26 -10.67 17.36
CA GLY A 480 1.28 -10.89 16.30
C GLY A 480 1.87 -10.71 14.90
N GLY A 481 2.63 -9.65 14.66
CA GLY A 481 3.28 -9.38 13.37
C GLY A 481 4.34 -10.43 13.01
N PHE A 482 5.11 -10.90 13.98
CA PHE A 482 6.05 -12.01 13.78
C PHE A 482 5.32 -13.30 13.43
N TRP A 483 4.34 -13.67 14.25
CA TRP A 483 3.56 -14.87 14.00
C TRP A 483 2.91 -14.83 12.62
N PHE A 484 2.21 -13.75 12.31
CA PHE A 484 1.51 -13.57 11.05
C PHE A 484 2.47 -13.53 9.86
N GLY A 485 3.62 -12.83 9.99
CA GLY A 485 4.63 -12.74 8.95
C GLY A 485 5.32 -14.08 8.67
N ILE A 486 5.73 -14.81 9.70
CA ILE A 486 6.41 -16.11 9.55
C ILE A 486 5.44 -17.17 9.04
N ASP A 487 4.21 -17.22 9.58
CA ASP A 487 3.17 -18.12 9.12
C ASP A 487 2.80 -17.85 7.66
N GLY A 488 2.72 -16.58 7.26
CA GLY A 488 2.50 -16.18 5.87
C GLY A 488 3.62 -16.62 4.92
N ILE A 489 4.90 -16.51 5.32
CA ILE A 489 6.02 -17.02 4.53
C ILE A 489 5.90 -18.53 4.35
N ARG A 490 5.61 -19.27 5.44
CA ARG A 490 5.40 -20.72 5.39
C ARG A 490 4.25 -21.07 4.44
N ALA A 491 3.13 -20.38 4.57
CA ALA A 491 1.94 -20.61 3.76
C ALA A 491 2.20 -20.35 2.26
N ASP A 492 2.88 -19.25 1.92
CA ASP A 492 3.28 -18.94 0.53
C ASP A 492 4.19 -20.03 -0.05
N LEU A 493 5.15 -20.51 0.72
CA LEU A 493 6.04 -21.60 0.28
C LEU A 493 5.28 -22.91 0.02
N LEU A 494 4.28 -23.24 0.87
CA LEU A 494 3.43 -24.42 0.68
C LEU A 494 2.57 -24.28 -0.59
N LEU A 495 1.97 -23.13 -0.83
CA LEU A 495 1.17 -22.89 -2.02
C LEU A 495 2.02 -22.94 -3.29
N ARG A 496 3.20 -22.31 -3.31
CA ARG A 496 4.14 -22.40 -4.44
C ARG A 496 4.56 -23.83 -4.73
N ARG A 497 4.79 -24.62 -3.68
CA ARG A 497 5.09 -26.02 -3.84
C ARG A 497 3.89 -26.77 -4.39
N ALA A 498 2.67 -26.52 -3.90
CA ALA A 498 1.45 -27.12 -4.43
C ALA A 498 1.22 -26.76 -5.92
N GLU A 499 1.53 -25.53 -6.35
CA GLU A 499 1.48 -25.11 -7.76
C GLU A 499 2.44 -25.90 -8.64
N SER A 500 3.58 -26.36 -8.12
CA SER A 500 4.57 -27.13 -8.88
C SER A 500 4.14 -28.58 -9.16
N PHE A 501 3.14 -29.10 -8.42
CA PHE A 501 2.58 -30.43 -8.64
C PHE A 501 1.37 -30.31 -9.60
N THR A 502 1.59 -30.55 -10.88
CA THR A 502 0.53 -30.52 -11.90
C THR A 502 -0.23 -31.83 -11.98
N ASP A 503 0.44 -32.96 -11.82
CA ASP A 503 -0.08 -34.30 -12.05
C ASP A 503 -0.37 -35.08 -10.75
N ASP A 504 0.29 -34.74 -9.65
CA ASP A 504 0.10 -35.35 -8.34
C ASP A 504 -0.99 -34.58 -7.55
N VAL A 505 -2.24 -34.98 -7.77
CA VAL A 505 -3.43 -34.39 -7.14
C VAL A 505 -3.43 -34.59 -5.62
N GLU A 506 -2.93 -35.73 -5.15
CA GLU A 506 -2.92 -36.09 -3.73
C GLU A 506 -1.93 -35.21 -2.95
N GLU A 507 -0.69 -35.10 -3.42
CA GLU A 507 0.32 -34.23 -2.79
C GLU A 507 -0.10 -32.76 -2.85
N LYS A 508 -0.69 -32.30 -3.96
CA LYS A 508 -1.25 -30.97 -4.09
C LYS A 508 -2.34 -30.72 -3.03
N ALA A 509 -3.30 -31.62 -2.89
CA ALA A 509 -4.35 -31.51 -1.89
C ALA A 509 -3.80 -31.54 -0.47
N ARG A 510 -2.79 -32.39 -0.18
CA ARG A 510 -2.12 -32.45 1.11
C ARG A 510 -1.47 -31.12 1.49
N LEU A 511 -0.72 -30.51 0.58
CA LEU A 511 -0.04 -29.22 0.81
C LEU A 511 -1.06 -28.10 1.04
N MET A 512 -2.14 -28.08 0.26
CA MET A 512 -3.22 -27.10 0.45
C MET A 512 -3.98 -27.29 1.76
N ASN A 513 -4.22 -28.54 2.18
CA ASN A 513 -4.78 -28.85 3.50
C ASN A 513 -3.91 -28.37 4.66
N ILE A 514 -2.58 -28.35 4.51
CA ILE A 514 -1.69 -27.76 5.51
C ILE A 514 -1.77 -26.24 5.45
N ALA A 515 -1.76 -25.66 4.25
CA ALA A 515 -1.78 -24.21 4.06
C ALA A 515 -3.08 -23.54 4.57
N ARG A 516 -4.25 -24.21 4.48
CA ARG A 516 -5.55 -23.68 4.94
C ARG A 516 -5.61 -23.33 6.43
N HIS A 517 -4.66 -23.83 7.25
CA HIS A 517 -4.58 -23.47 8.67
C HIS A 517 -3.98 -22.07 8.89
N SER A 518 -3.33 -21.50 7.88
CA SER A 518 -2.84 -20.13 7.92
C SER A 518 -3.98 -19.13 7.63
N PRO A 519 -4.22 -18.14 8.51
CA PRO A 519 -5.21 -17.10 8.24
C PRO A 519 -4.88 -16.26 7.00
N MET A 520 -3.62 -16.27 6.55
CA MET A 520 -3.16 -15.54 5.37
C MET A 520 -3.73 -16.10 4.07
N VAL A 521 -3.94 -17.41 3.99
CA VAL A 521 -4.27 -18.11 2.74
C VAL A 521 -5.46 -19.08 2.88
N ARG A 522 -6.11 -19.11 4.04
CA ARG A 522 -7.19 -20.07 4.32
C ARG A 522 -8.24 -20.10 3.23
N ASP A 523 -8.77 -18.94 2.93
CA ASP A 523 -9.82 -18.73 1.92
C ASP A 523 -9.40 -19.22 0.55
N LEU A 524 -8.16 -18.95 0.15
CA LEU A 524 -7.61 -19.40 -1.11
C LEU A 524 -7.41 -20.93 -1.13
N ALA A 525 -6.83 -21.49 -0.08
CA ALA A 525 -6.58 -22.92 -0.01
C ALA A 525 -7.89 -23.73 0.00
N GLU A 526 -8.93 -23.24 0.69
CA GLU A 526 -10.26 -23.85 0.70
C GLU A 526 -10.90 -23.79 -0.70
N HIS A 527 -10.81 -22.65 -1.38
CA HIS A 527 -11.28 -22.49 -2.75
C HIS A 527 -10.57 -23.45 -3.72
N GLU A 528 -9.24 -23.51 -3.69
CA GLU A 528 -8.47 -24.39 -4.57
C GLU A 528 -8.75 -25.88 -4.30
N LEU A 529 -8.98 -26.25 -3.04
CA LEU A 529 -9.40 -27.62 -2.70
C LEU A 529 -10.79 -27.94 -3.27
N ALA A 530 -11.76 -27.02 -3.20
CA ALA A 530 -13.07 -27.19 -3.81
C ALA A 530 -12.97 -27.38 -5.33
N MET A 531 -12.19 -26.50 -6.00
CA MET A 531 -11.94 -26.59 -7.45
C MET A 531 -11.22 -27.89 -7.84
N LEU A 532 -10.27 -28.34 -7.02
CA LEU A 532 -9.56 -29.61 -7.25
C LEU A 532 -10.51 -30.81 -7.18
N ARG A 533 -11.44 -30.83 -6.21
CA ARG A 533 -12.46 -31.88 -6.10
C ARG A 533 -13.42 -31.87 -7.27
N LEU A 534 -13.88 -30.69 -7.69
CA LEU A 534 -14.73 -30.56 -8.87
C LEU A 534 -14.08 -31.17 -10.11
N ARG A 535 -12.84 -30.77 -10.41
CA ARG A 535 -12.07 -31.30 -11.55
C ARG A 535 -11.82 -32.80 -11.45
N LEU A 536 -11.55 -33.31 -10.24
CA LEU A 536 -11.37 -34.75 -10.02
C LEU A 536 -12.65 -35.51 -10.26
N GLY A 537 -13.78 -35.04 -9.70
CA GLY A 537 -15.11 -35.65 -9.89
C GLY A 537 -15.53 -35.67 -11.37
N GLU A 538 -15.30 -34.57 -12.10
CA GLU A 538 -15.54 -34.52 -13.56
C GLU A 538 -14.69 -35.54 -14.32
N LYS A 539 -13.40 -35.64 -13.99
CA LYS A 539 -12.47 -36.58 -14.64
C LYS A 539 -12.86 -38.03 -14.37
N LEU A 540 -13.35 -38.33 -13.18
CA LEU A 540 -13.80 -39.69 -12.80
C LEU A 540 -15.26 -39.99 -13.18
N GLY A 541 -16.03 -38.98 -13.55
CA GLY A 541 -17.49 -39.12 -13.74
C GLY A 541 -18.24 -39.40 -12.44
N ASP A 542 -17.65 -39.09 -11.28
CA ASP A 542 -18.19 -39.38 -9.96
C ASP A 542 -19.06 -38.22 -9.46
N ARG A 543 -20.37 -38.46 -9.41
CA ARG A 543 -21.37 -37.47 -9.01
C ARG A 543 -21.27 -37.04 -7.54
N GLU A 544 -20.83 -37.93 -6.66
CA GLU A 544 -20.71 -37.66 -5.24
C GLU A 544 -19.54 -36.70 -4.98
N ILE A 545 -18.38 -36.94 -5.63
CA ILE A 545 -17.22 -36.04 -5.56
C ILE A 545 -17.56 -34.67 -6.17
N ILE A 546 -18.29 -34.63 -7.28
CA ILE A 546 -18.75 -33.37 -7.90
C ILE A 546 -19.66 -32.60 -6.92
N ALA A 547 -20.62 -33.28 -6.31
CA ALA A 547 -21.55 -32.65 -5.37
C ALA A 547 -20.83 -32.09 -4.13
N ASP A 548 -19.86 -32.84 -3.57
CA ASP A 548 -19.05 -32.38 -2.44
C ASP A 548 -18.20 -31.14 -2.84
N GLY A 549 -17.53 -31.19 -3.99
CA GLY A 549 -16.78 -30.06 -4.51
C GLY A 549 -17.64 -28.81 -4.74
N LEU A 550 -18.86 -29.00 -5.29
CA LEU A 550 -19.81 -27.93 -5.53
C LEU A 550 -20.30 -27.29 -4.21
N ASN A 551 -20.66 -28.11 -3.22
CA ASN A 551 -21.06 -27.61 -1.91
C ASN A 551 -19.98 -26.82 -1.22
N GLN A 552 -18.73 -27.26 -1.35
CA GLN A 552 -17.58 -26.50 -0.81
C GLN A 552 -17.36 -25.19 -1.56
N LEU A 553 -17.49 -25.19 -2.89
CA LEU A 553 -17.36 -23.97 -3.69
C LEU A 553 -18.48 -22.97 -3.35
N ILE A 554 -19.72 -23.43 -3.13
CA ILE A 554 -20.82 -22.59 -2.65
C ILE A 554 -20.48 -22.00 -1.28
N ALA A 555 -19.94 -22.79 -0.35
CA ALA A 555 -19.54 -22.29 0.97
C ALA A 555 -18.42 -21.24 0.87
N CYS A 556 -17.45 -21.39 -0.03
CA CYS A 556 -16.45 -20.38 -0.32
C CYS A 556 -17.07 -19.12 -0.93
N PHE A 557 -17.97 -19.27 -1.90
CA PHE A 557 -18.64 -18.16 -2.58
C PHE A 557 -19.51 -17.32 -1.62
N VAL A 558 -20.20 -17.94 -0.66
CA VAL A 558 -20.97 -17.21 0.37
C VAL A 558 -20.08 -16.23 1.13
N GLN A 559 -18.86 -16.65 1.44
CA GLN A 559 -17.89 -15.83 2.17
C GLN A 559 -17.16 -14.83 1.27
N GLN A 560 -16.86 -15.23 0.05
CA GLN A 560 -16.01 -14.49 -0.86
C GLN A 560 -16.52 -14.56 -2.31
N PRO A 561 -17.62 -13.88 -2.64
CA PRO A 561 -18.15 -13.86 -4.00
C PRO A 561 -17.15 -13.28 -4.98
N THR A 562 -16.61 -14.12 -5.87
CA THR A 562 -15.75 -13.70 -6.99
C THR A 562 -16.47 -13.88 -8.32
N ALA A 563 -16.03 -13.20 -9.36
CA ALA A 563 -16.58 -13.37 -10.71
C ALA A 563 -16.29 -14.77 -11.28
N GLU A 564 -15.15 -15.36 -10.93
CA GLU A 564 -14.74 -16.69 -11.38
C GLU A 564 -15.62 -17.76 -10.76
N ASP A 565 -15.83 -17.71 -9.45
CA ASP A 565 -16.71 -18.65 -8.76
C ASP A 565 -18.16 -18.51 -9.21
N PHE A 566 -18.62 -17.26 -9.38
CA PHE A 566 -19.94 -16.98 -9.94
C PHE A 566 -20.12 -17.65 -11.30
N ALA A 567 -19.15 -17.47 -12.22
CA ALA A 567 -19.22 -18.07 -13.55
C ALA A 567 -19.25 -19.62 -13.48
N THR A 568 -18.41 -20.21 -12.62
CA THR A 568 -18.34 -21.66 -12.41
C THR A 568 -19.67 -22.19 -11.86
N LEU A 569 -20.19 -21.58 -10.80
CA LEU A 569 -21.45 -22.00 -10.18
C LEU A 569 -22.64 -21.83 -11.13
N MET A 570 -22.70 -20.74 -11.90
CA MET A 570 -23.74 -20.51 -12.92
C MET A 570 -23.68 -21.56 -14.04
N ASP A 571 -22.50 -21.95 -14.49
CA ASP A 571 -22.34 -22.98 -15.49
C ASP A 571 -22.87 -24.35 -14.98
N TYR A 572 -22.48 -24.74 -13.77
CA TYR A 572 -23.00 -25.95 -13.12
C TYR A 572 -24.52 -25.91 -12.91
N ALA A 573 -25.06 -24.80 -12.40
CA ALA A 573 -26.49 -24.62 -12.18
C ALA A 573 -27.29 -24.80 -13.47
N ARG A 574 -26.80 -24.24 -14.59
CA ARG A 574 -27.44 -24.35 -15.90
C ARG A 574 -27.35 -25.76 -16.49
N ARG A 575 -26.14 -26.37 -16.49
CA ARG A 575 -25.93 -27.72 -17.04
C ARG A 575 -26.71 -28.78 -16.29
N SER A 576 -26.83 -28.67 -14.97
CA SER A 576 -27.50 -29.62 -14.11
C SER A 576 -28.95 -29.24 -13.78
N ASN A 577 -29.45 -28.14 -14.34
CA ASN A 577 -30.79 -27.59 -14.13
C ASN A 577 -31.17 -27.44 -12.64
N ILE A 578 -30.25 -26.88 -11.83
CA ILE A 578 -30.43 -26.70 -10.38
C ILE A 578 -31.09 -25.33 -10.14
N ALA A 579 -32.43 -25.30 -10.09
CA ALA A 579 -33.21 -24.07 -9.95
C ALA A 579 -32.87 -23.28 -8.68
N SER A 580 -32.71 -23.97 -7.54
CA SER A 580 -32.37 -23.33 -6.27
C SER A 580 -30.98 -22.62 -6.28
N LEU A 581 -30.02 -23.17 -7.04
CA LEU A 581 -28.72 -22.54 -7.19
C LEU A 581 -28.78 -21.31 -8.13
N LEU A 582 -29.62 -21.38 -9.18
CA LEU A 582 -29.86 -20.21 -10.05
C LEU A 582 -30.50 -19.05 -9.27
N GLU A 583 -31.51 -19.34 -8.45
CA GLU A 583 -32.16 -18.36 -7.57
C GLU A 583 -31.17 -17.78 -6.55
N PHE A 584 -30.32 -18.61 -5.94
CA PHE A 584 -29.25 -18.15 -5.02
C PHE A 584 -28.24 -17.20 -5.68
N LEU A 585 -27.91 -17.42 -6.96
CA LEU A 585 -26.94 -16.65 -7.71
C LEU A 585 -27.52 -15.37 -8.34
N GLU A 586 -28.84 -15.24 -8.42
CA GLU A 586 -29.51 -14.09 -9.06
C GLU A 586 -29.03 -12.72 -8.54
N PRO A 587 -28.88 -12.47 -7.21
CA PRO A 587 -28.41 -11.19 -6.69
C PRO A 587 -26.97 -10.82 -7.06
N TYR A 588 -26.22 -11.72 -7.67
CA TYR A 588 -24.84 -11.55 -8.10
C TYR A 588 -24.70 -11.47 -9.64
N ALA A 589 -25.80 -11.80 -10.35
CA ALA A 589 -25.84 -11.80 -11.81
C ALA A 589 -26.04 -10.39 -12.38
N PRO A 590 -25.61 -10.11 -13.62
CA PRO A 590 -26.11 -8.96 -14.33
C PRO A 590 -27.65 -9.07 -14.44
N PRO A 591 -28.41 -7.98 -14.19
CA PRO A 591 -29.88 -8.01 -14.30
C PRO A 591 -30.28 -8.38 -15.73
N SER A 592 -31.39 -9.12 -15.85
CA SER A 592 -31.97 -9.45 -17.15
C SER A 592 -32.28 -8.15 -17.91
N PRO A 593 -31.96 -8.05 -19.22
CA PRO A 593 -32.30 -6.88 -19.99
C PRO A 593 -33.84 -6.67 -19.90
N PRO A 594 -34.30 -5.42 -19.79
CA PRO A 594 -35.72 -5.13 -19.78
C PRO A 594 -36.36 -5.74 -21.03
N PRO A 595 -37.57 -6.32 -20.94
CA PRO A 595 -38.26 -6.86 -22.11
C PRO A 595 -38.29 -5.76 -23.18
N ALA A 596 -37.91 -6.14 -24.40
CA ALA A 596 -37.87 -5.21 -25.52
C ALA A 596 -39.24 -4.52 -25.61
N ALA A 597 -39.27 -3.21 -25.38
CA ALA A 597 -40.45 -2.39 -25.52
C ALA A 597 -40.86 -2.43 -27.00
N GLY A 598 -41.70 -3.39 -27.37
CA GLY A 598 -42.10 -3.54 -28.77
C GLY A 598 -42.72 -4.87 -29.22
N ALA A 599 -43.07 -5.77 -28.29
CA ALA A 599 -43.81 -6.97 -28.67
C ALA A 599 -45.30 -6.94 -28.21
N ALA A 600 -45.88 -5.75 -28.16
CA ALA A 600 -47.32 -5.57 -28.01
C ALA A 600 -47.76 -4.57 -29.08
N GLY A 601 -47.97 -5.09 -30.27
CA GLY A 601 -48.53 -4.38 -31.40
C GLY A 601 -49.18 -5.35 -32.33
#